data_b2d3c1dd9a7cc0f44f7f6d78da0d8a90
#
_entry.id   b2d3c1dd9a7cc0f44f7f6d78da0d8a90
#
_cell.length_a   1.000
_cell.length_b   1.000
_cell.length_c   1.000
_cell.angle_alpha   90.00
_cell.angle_beta   90.00
_cell.angle_gamma   90.00
#
_symmetry.space_group_name_H-M   'P 1'
#
loop_
_entity.id
_entity.type
_entity.pdbx_description
1 polymer ?
#
loop_
_entity_poly.entity_id
_entity_poly.type
_entity_poly.pdbx_seq_one_letter_code
_entity_poly.pdbx_strand_id
1 'polypeptide(L)'
;MLMPKKTKFRKMMTGRMKGTETRGTQFEFGRYALKALEPGWITSRQIEAARRAMTREIKRGGNVWIKIFPDKPITAKPAETRMGSGKGNVEYWVAVVKPNRILFELDYFDRATAVRALELAAQKLPIKVKVIEKEKQQ
;
A
#
# COMPACT_ATOMS: atom_id res chain seq x y z
N MET A 1 9.84 -7.02 6.74
CA MET A 1 8.65 -6.53 6.03
C MET A 1 7.49 -6.36 7.00
N LEU A 2 6.55 -5.53 6.63
CA LEU A 2 5.39 -5.26 7.46
C LEU A 2 4.48 -6.47 7.58
N MET A 3 4.07 -6.79 8.82
CA MET A 3 3.06 -7.79 9.09
C MET A 3 2.51 -7.55 10.51
N PRO A 4 1.29 -8.00 10.82
CA PRO A 4 0.76 -7.84 12.16
C PRO A 4 1.57 -8.64 13.19
N LYS A 5 1.82 -8.03 14.36
CA LYS A 5 2.50 -8.73 15.46
C LYS A 5 1.60 -9.76 16.12
N LYS A 6 0.31 -9.44 16.25
CA LYS A 6 -0.70 -10.33 16.79
C LYS A 6 -1.93 -10.27 15.92
N THR A 7 -2.58 -11.41 15.73
CA THR A 7 -3.81 -11.49 14.94
C THR A 7 -4.87 -12.22 15.77
N LYS A 8 -6.10 -11.74 15.66
CA LYS A 8 -7.24 -12.44 16.25
C LYS A 8 -7.45 -13.78 15.55
N PHE A 9 -7.33 -13.77 14.21
CA PHE A 9 -7.36 -14.97 13.40
C PHE A 9 -6.17 -14.95 12.47
N ARG A 10 -5.40 -16.04 12.42
CA ARG A 10 -4.24 -16.13 11.56
C ARG A 10 -4.60 -16.19 10.08
N LYS A 11 -5.76 -16.76 9.76
CA LYS A 11 -6.26 -16.90 8.39
C LYS A 11 -7.60 -16.20 8.27
N MET A 12 -7.85 -15.60 7.13
CA MET A 12 -9.10 -14.89 6.84
C MET A 12 -9.65 -15.33 5.51
N MET A 13 -10.97 -15.25 5.36
CA MET A 13 -11.62 -15.54 4.09
C MET A 13 -11.35 -14.42 3.09
N THR A 14 -11.28 -14.80 1.81
CA THR A 14 -11.17 -13.83 0.74
C THR A 14 -12.46 -13.00 0.67
N GLY A 15 -12.32 -11.69 0.85
CA GLY A 15 -13.44 -10.78 0.81
C GLY A 15 -13.63 -10.15 -0.56
N ARG A 16 -14.73 -9.41 -0.72
CA ARG A 16 -15.00 -8.63 -1.94
C ARG A 16 -14.45 -7.23 -1.79
N MET A 17 -13.79 -6.74 -2.84
CA MET A 17 -13.25 -5.38 -2.88
C MET A 17 -14.19 -4.45 -3.62
N LYS A 18 -15.35 -4.17 -3.03
CA LYS A 18 -16.36 -3.28 -3.62
C LYS A 18 -16.38 -1.94 -2.91
N GLY A 19 -16.80 -0.92 -3.64
CA GLY A 19 -17.01 0.42 -3.11
C GLY A 19 -15.78 1.29 -3.17
N THR A 20 -15.92 2.50 -2.64
CA THR A 20 -14.88 3.51 -2.59
C THR A 20 -14.47 3.73 -1.14
N GLU A 21 -13.20 3.99 -0.90
CA GLU A 21 -12.71 4.23 0.45
C GLU A 21 -13.28 5.53 1.00
N THR A 22 -13.73 5.50 2.26
CA THR A 22 -14.19 6.69 2.99
C THR A 22 -13.21 7.16 4.05
N ARG A 23 -12.23 6.32 4.40
CA ARG A 23 -11.17 6.66 5.35
C ARG A 23 -9.82 6.66 4.63
N GLY A 24 -8.90 7.46 5.13
CA GLY A 24 -7.57 7.55 4.53
C GLY A 24 -7.58 8.17 3.14
N THR A 25 -8.50 9.10 2.89
CA THR A 25 -8.65 9.79 1.61
C THR A 25 -8.10 11.19 1.64
N GLN A 26 -7.66 11.67 2.79
CA GLN A 26 -7.16 13.03 2.97
C GLN A 26 -5.72 13.02 3.49
N PHE A 27 -4.98 14.09 3.18
CA PHE A 27 -3.63 14.27 3.70
C PHE A 27 -3.65 14.41 5.21
N GLU A 28 -2.69 13.76 5.87
CA GLU A 28 -2.48 13.89 7.31
C GLU A 28 -1.13 14.55 7.63
N PHE A 29 -0.08 14.22 6.89
CA PHE A 29 1.28 14.62 7.22
C PHE A 29 2.02 15.33 6.08
N GLY A 30 1.94 14.78 4.86
CA GLY A 30 2.76 15.24 3.75
C GLY A 30 2.06 16.23 2.83
N ARG A 31 2.79 16.70 1.82
CA ARG A 31 2.26 17.57 0.77
C ARG A 31 1.96 16.82 -0.51
N TYR A 32 2.55 15.66 -0.69
CA TYR A 32 2.41 14.85 -1.90
C TYR A 32 2.00 13.45 -1.49
N ALA A 33 1.22 12.79 -2.33
CA ALA A 33 0.74 11.44 -2.01
C ALA A 33 0.47 10.63 -3.25
N LEU A 34 0.44 9.29 -3.07
CA LEU A 34 -0.10 8.37 -4.06
C LEU A 34 -1.49 7.95 -3.63
N LYS A 35 -2.43 8.10 -4.52
CA LYS A 35 -3.83 7.74 -4.31
C LYS A 35 -4.23 6.61 -5.23
N ALA A 36 -4.91 5.60 -4.69
CA ALA A 36 -5.38 4.47 -5.48
C ALA A 36 -6.52 4.89 -6.40
N LEU A 37 -6.45 4.45 -7.67
CA LEU A 37 -7.49 4.68 -8.66
C LEU A 37 -8.36 3.45 -8.88
N GLU A 38 -7.89 2.28 -8.44
CA GLU A 38 -8.62 1.02 -8.58
C GLU A 38 -8.42 0.16 -7.34
N PRO A 39 -9.31 -0.84 -7.10
CA PRO A 39 -9.13 -1.73 -5.95
C PRO A 39 -8.04 -2.75 -6.23
N GLY A 40 -7.45 -3.28 -5.16
CA GLY A 40 -6.46 -4.32 -5.28
C GLY A 40 -5.84 -4.69 -3.96
N TRP A 41 -5.01 -5.71 -4.01
CA TRP A 41 -4.20 -6.16 -2.87
C TRP A 41 -2.76 -5.72 -3.09
N ILE A 42 -2.19 -5.09 -2.09
CA ILE A 42 -0.79 -4.68 -2.13
C ILE A 42 -0.04 -5.48 -1.08
N THR A 43 0.94 -6.26 -1.50
CA THR A 43 1.71 -7.11 -0.60
C THR A 43 2.70 -6.29 0.22
N SER A 44 3.13 -6.84 1.36
CA SER A 44 4.16 -6.20 2.17
C SER A 44 5.47 -6.00 1.39
N ARG A 45 5.79 -6.90 0.47
CA ARG A 45 6.97 -6.74 -0.41
C ARG A 45 6.83 -5.56 -1.36
N GLN A 46 5.63 -5.36 -1.92
CA GLN A 46 5.37 -4.23 -2.80
C GLN A 46 5.42 -2.91 -2.04
N ILE A 47 4.87 -2.88 -0.83
CA ILE A 47 4.93 -1.70 0.03
C ILE A 47 6.39 -1.34 0.33
N GLU A 48 7.20 -2.34 0.68
CA GLU A 48 8.62 -2.12 0.98
C GLU A 48 9.40 -1.66 -0.26
N ALA A 49 9.12 -2.25 -1.41
CA ALA A 49 9.76 -1.85 -2.66
C ALA A 49 9.43 -0.39 -3.01
N ALA A 50 8.17 0.00 -2.85
CA ALA A 50 7.74 1.38 -3.10
C ALA A 50 8.42 2.35 -2.12
N ARG A 51 8.46 2.00 -0.84
CA ARG A 51 9.13 2.82 0.19
C ARG A 51 10.60 3.05 -0.15
N ARG A 52 11.30 1.98 -0.53
CA ARG A 52 12.71 2.07 -0.90
C ARG A 52 12.94 2.96 -2.12
N ALA A 53 12.06 2.85 -3.11
CA ALA A 53 12.15 3.68 -4.32
C ALA A 53 12.01 5.17 -3.98
N MET A 54 11.03 5.51 -3.13
CA MET A 54 10.83 6.90 -2.70
C MET A 54 12.00 7.41 -1.87
N THR A 55 12.44 6.64 -0.89
CA THR A 55 13.52 7.03 0.00
C THR A 55 14.82 7.25 -0.76
N ARG A 56 15.09 6.39 -1.75
CA ARG A 56 16.29 6.52 -2.58
C ARG A 56 16.27 7.82 -3.38
N GLU A 57 15.13 8.21 -3.90
CA GLU A 57 15.01 9.41 -4.73
C GLU A 57 15.14 10.69 -3.91
N ILE A 58 14.50 10.77 -2.75
CA ILE A 58 14.56 11.97 -1.91
C ILE A 58 15.79 12.03 -1.01
N LYS A 59 16.48 10.91 -0.87
CA LYS A 59 17.70 10.83 -0.04
C LYS A 59 17.48 11.38 1.36
N ARG A 60 18.31 12.35 1.82
CA ARG A 60 18.18 12.97 3.12
C ARG A 60 17.33 14.24 3.00
N GLY A 61 16.62 14.59 4.06
CA GLY A 61 15.89 15.85 4.16
C GLY A 61 14.41 15.78 3.79
N GLY A 62 13.90 14.59 3.47
CA GLY A 62 12.49 14.38 3.22
C GLY A 62 11.90 13.36 4.16
N ASN A 63 10.59 13.28 4.17
CA ASN A 63 9.84 12.31 4.99
C ASN A 63 8.88 11.51 4.13
N VAL A 64 8.75 10.23 4.44
CA VAL A 64 7.82 9.31 3.80
C VAL A 64 6.95 8.67 4.86
N TRP A 65 5.65 8.65 4.65
CA TRP A 65 4.70 7.98 5.53
C TRP A 65 3.97 6.89 4.74
N ILE A 66 3.95 5.68 5.30
CA ILE A 66 3.17 4.57 4.77
C ILE A 66 1.80 4.64 5.42
N LYS A 67 0.75 4.80 4.60
CA LYS A 67 -0.61 5.00 5.08
C LYS A 67 -1.47 3.75 5.02
N ILE A 68 -0.91 2.64 4.57
CA ILE A 68 -1.59 1.34 4.51
C ILE A 68 -0.78 0.31 5.29
N PHE A 69 -1.47 -0.73 5.76
CA PHE A 69 -0.82 -1.81 6.49
C PHE A 69 -1.30 -3.16 5.99
N PRO A 70 -0.38 -4.12 5.77
CA PRO A 70 -0.76 -5.44 5.24
C PRO A 70 -1.25 -6.35 6.38
N ASP A 71 -2.53 -6.26 6.68
CA ASP A 71 -3.14 -7.00 7.78
C ASP A 71 -3.95 -8.22 7.35
N LYS A 72 -4.13 -8.44 6.04
CA LYS A 72 -4.86 -9.59 5.54
C LYS A 72 -3.91 -10.73 5.16
N PRO A 73 -4.03 -11.91 5.79
CA PRO A 73 -3.22 -13.06 5.42
C PRO A 73 -3.73 -13.72 4.15
N ILE A 74 -2.82 -14.08 3.26
CA ILE A 74 -3.14 -14.81 2.04
C ILE A 74 -2.54 -16.21 2.16
N THR A 75 -3.36 -17.21 1.93
CA THR A 75 -2.96 -18.60 1.96
C THR A 75 -2.98 -19.18 0.55
N ALA A 76 -2.03 -20.06 0.28
CA ALA A 76 -2.04 -20.84 -0.94
C ALA A 76 -2.03 -22.31 -0.57
N LYS A 77 -2.81 -23.12 -1.27
CA LYS A 77 -2.74 -24.57 -1.11
C LYS A 77 -1.56 -25.09 -1.91
N PRO A 78 -0.73 -25.97 -1.34
CA PRO A 78 0.28 -26.66 -2.13
C PRO A 78 -0.38 -27.39 -3.30
N ALA A 79 0.31 -27.49 -4.43
CA ALA A 79 -0.24 -28.15 -5.63
C ALA A 79 -0.68 -29.59 -5.37
N GLU A 80 -0.07 -30.24 -4.39
CA GLU A 80 -0.34 -31.63 -4.02
C GLU A 80 -1.48 -31.79 -3.01
N THR A 81 -2.03 -30.69 -2.49
CA THR A 81 -3.09 -30.75 -1.49
C THR A 81 -4.42 -31.06 -2.15
N ARG A 82 -5.08 -32.13 -1.68
CA ARG A 82 -6.40 -32.49 -2.19
C ARG A 82 -7.43 -31.45 -1.78
N MET A 83 -8.45 -31.27 -2.66
CA MET A 83 -9.55 -30.38 -2.36
C MET A 83 -10.26 -30.84 -1.08
N GLY A 84 -10.55 -29.87 -0.19
CA GLY A 84 -11.24 -30.16 1.06
C GLY A 84 -10.36 -30.41 2.27
N SER A 85 -9.03 -30.39 2.12
CA SER A 85 -8.11 -30.64 3.23
C SER A 85 -7.79 -29.39 4.05
N GLY A 86 -8.63 -28.33 3.95
CA GLY A 86 -8.46 -27.09 4.71
C GLY A 86 -7.58 -26.08 4.02
N LYS A 87 -7.44 -24.90 4.65
CA LYS A 87 -6.60 -23.83 4.14
C LYS A 87 -5.13 -24.14 4.36
N GLY A 88 -4.29 -23.79 3.38
CA GLY A 88 -2.85 -23.87 3.52
C GLY A 88 -2.30 -22.89 4.56
N ASN A 89 -0.99 -22.90 4.76
CA ASN A 89 -0.32 -21.96 5.65
C ASN A 89 -0.35 -20.55 5.06
N VAL A 90 -0.26 -19.55 5.94
CA VAL A 90 -0.14 -18.16 5.53
C VAL A 90 1.20 -17.99 4.80
N GLU A 91 1.15 -17.54 3.55
CA GLU A 91 2.35 -17.31 2.74
C GLU A 91 2.80 -15.85 2.77
N TYR A 92 1.85 -14.92 2.76
CA TYR A 92 2.18 -13.51 2.76
C TYR A 92 1.00 -12.68 3.25
N TRP A 93 1.28 -11.42 3.50
CA TRP A 93 0.30 -10.46 4.01
C TRP A 93 0.05 -9.36 2.98
N VAL A 94 -1.19 -8.91 2.88
CA VAL A 94 -1.57 -7.85 1.95
C VAL A 94 -2.39 -6.77 2.63
N ALA A 95 -2.29 -5.56 2.10
CA ALA A 95 -3.22 -4.49 2.40
C ALA A 95 -4.33 -4.53 1.35
N VAL A 96 -5.58 -4.53 1.80
CA VAL A 96 -6.75 -4.43 0.91
C VAL A 96 -7.01 -2.96 0.66
N VAL A 97 -6.95 -2.55 -0.60
CA VAL A 97 -7.07 -1.16 -1.00
C VAL A 97 -8.30 -0.97 -1.88
N LYS A 98 -9.05 0.08 -1.62
CA LYS A 98 -10.18 0.51 -2.44
C LYS A 98 -9.82 1.81 -3.17
N PRO A 99 -10.50 2.14 -4.27
CA PRO A 99 -10.27 3.42 -4.94
C PRO A 99 -10.39 4.59 -3.98
N ASN A 100 -9.60 5.63 -4.20
CA ASN A 100 -9.56 6.87 -3.43
C ASN A 100 -8.72 6.81 -2.14
N ARG A 101 -8.16 5.65 -1.80
CA ARG A 101 -7.28 5.51 -0.62
C ARG A 101 -5.92 6.14 -0.89
N ILE A 102 -5.42 6.94 0.06
CA ILE A 102 -4.03 7.40 0.05
C ILE A 102 -3.15 6.25 0.56
N LEU A 103 -2.16 5.88 -0.24
CA LEU A 103 -1.26 4.76 0.06
C LEU A 103 0.01 5.22 0.76
N PHE A 104 0.58 6.31 0.28
CA PHE A 104 1.81 6.89 0.79
C PHE A 104 1.68 8.40 0.78
N GLU A 105 2.28 9.05 1.78
CA GLU A 105 2.47 10.49 1.78
C GLU A 105 3.95 10.79 1.79
N LEU A 106 4.32 11.92 1.18
CA LEU A 106 5.70 12.33 1.08
C LEU A 106 5.81 13.84 1.26
N ASP A 107 6.83 14.28 1.96
CA ASP A 107 7.16 15.69 2.08
C ASP A 107 8.61 15.90 1.69
N TYR A 108 8.83 16.83 0.77
CA TYR A 108 10.15 17.16 0.29
C TYR A 108 10.12 18.58 -0.28
N PHE A 109 11.24 19.33 -0.17
CA PHE A 109 11.26 20.72 -0.55
C PHE A 109 11.17 20.95 -2.07
N ASP A 110 11.63 20.00 -2.87
CA ASP A 110 11.61 20.12 -4.34
C ASP A 110 10.45 19.31 -4.91
N ARG A 111 9.50 20.02 -5.52
CA ARG A 111 8.30 19.39 -6.09
C ARG A 111 8.63 18.37 -7.17
N ALA A 112 9.53 18.71 -8.09
CA ALA A 112 9.87 17.81 -9.20
C ALA A 112 10.43 16.48 -8.69
N THR A 113 11.32 16.54 -7.70
CA THR A 113 11.90 15.34 -7.09
C THR A 113 10.86 14.55 -6.33
N ALA A 114 9.96 15.22 -5.61
CA ALA A 114 8.89 14.57 -4.87
C ALA A 114 7.94 13.80 -5.81
N VAL A 115 7.52 14.43 -6.89
CA VAL A 115 6.64 13.80 -7.89
C VAL A 115 7.34 12.61 -8.52
N ARG A 116 8.61 12.74 -8.87
CA ARG A 116 9.39 11.64 -9.45
C ARG A 116 9.53 10.47 -8.48
N ALA A 117 9.76 10.75 -7.20
CA ALA A 117 9.84 9.71 -6.18
C ALA A 117 8.55 8.91 -6.11
N LEU A 118 7.39 9.58 -6.13
CA LEU A 118 6.09 8.92 -6.12
C LEU A 118 5.81 8.16 -7.40
N GLU A 119 6.24 8.67 -8.55
CA GLU A 119 6.10 7.95 -9.82
C GLU A 119 6.93 6.68 -9.84
N LEU A 120 8.14 6.71 -9.29
CA LEU A 120 8.97 5.52 -9.15
C LEU A 120 8.34 4.50 -8.21
N ALA A 121 7.75 4.96 -7.11
CA ALA A 121 7.03 4.08 -6.19
C ALA A 121 5.81 3.45 -6.87
N ALA A 122 5.11 4.21 -7.69
CA ALA A 122 3.93 3.72 -8.41
C ALA A 122 4.25 2.52 -9.29
N GLN A 123 5.45 2.48 -9.87
CA GLN A 123 5.88 1.36 -10.71
C GLN A 123 6.04 0.04 -9.94
N LYS A 124 6.17 0.12 -8.61
CA LYS A 124 6.29 -1.07 -7.76
C LYS A 124 4.95 -1.61 -7.29
N LEU A 125 3.86 -0.93 -7.61
CA LEU A 125 2.53 -1.28 -7.14
C LEU A 125 1.72 -1.98 -8.23
N PRO A 126 0.82 -2.91 -7.85
CA PRO A 126 0.07 -3.72 -8.83
C PRO A 126 -1.20 -3.03 -9.33
N ILE A 127 -1.56 -1.86 -8.80
CA ILE A 127 -2.78 -1.15 -9.14
C ILE A 127 -2.44 0.21 -9.74
N LYS A 128 -3.40 0.78 -10.44
CA LYS A 128 -3.29 2.14 -10.96
C LYS A 128 -3.39 3.14 -9.82
N VAL A 129 -2.47 4.08 -9.80
CA VAL A 129 -2.38 5.11 -8.79
C VAL A 129 -2.17 6.47 -9.43
N LYS A 130 -2.42 7.51 -8.66
CA LYS A 130 -2.26 8.89 -9.10
C LYS A 130 -1.45 9.65 -8.07
N VAL A 131 -0.52 10.48 -8.54
CA VAL A 131 0.18 11.43 -7.69
C VAL A 131 -0.74 12.61 -7.45
N ILE A 132 -0.95 12.96 -6.19
CA ILE A 132 -1.74 14.12 -5.81
C ILE A 132 -0.91 15.05 -4.94
N GLU A 133 -1.28 16.32 -4.95
CA GLU A 133 -0.61 17.37 -4.19
C GLU A 133 -1.63 18.05 -3.29
N LYS A 134 -1.23 18.35 -2.06
CA LYS A 134 -2.10 19.06 -1.13
C LYS A 134 -2.30 20.49 -1.61
N GLU A 135 -3.55 20.93 -1.62
CA GLU A 135 -3.87 22.30 -1.98
C GLU A 135 -3.31 23.27 -0.95
N LYS A 136 -2.73 24.36 -1.46
CA LYS A 136 -2.26 25.41 -0.58
C LYS A 136 -3.47 26.09 0.05
N GLN A 137 -3.46 26.22 1.38
CA GLN A 137 -4.43 27.01 2.07
C GLN A 137 -4.17 28.49 1.75
N GLN A 138 -5.19 29.14 1.26
CA GLN A 138 -5.12 30.59 1.05
C GLN A 138 -5.40 31.33 2.35
#